data_f450d8d42045dd17c72afbd38ea2cf9a
#
_entry.id   f450d8d42045dd17c72afbd38ea2cf9a
#
_cell.length_a   1.000
_cell.length_b   1.000
_cell.length_c   1.000
_cell.angle_alpha   90.00
_cell.angle_beta   90.00
_cell.angle_gamma   90.00
#
_symmetry.space_group_name_H-M   'P 1'
#
loop_
_entity.id
_entity.type
_entity.pdbx_description
1 polymer ?
#
loop_
_entity_poly.entity_id
_entity_poly.type
_entity_poly.pdbx_seq_one_letter_code
_entity_poly.pdbx_strand_id
1 'polypeptide(L)'
;MHIVLVDSVAPHFVAQIESMGHTCSSLSSAERDHLVGNIAHADVMIVRSTVVSADVISAAPRLGLIVRAGAGTDTIDVEAASEAGIYVCNVPGQNAVAVAELVMGLMIAIDRKIPAANADFAHGVWNKAHYAQAQGLKGQALAILGLGNIGFEVAARAKSFGLTLHALRSADRSPIRQQKIEELEIQLHGTHSDLLGVADIVTLHLPLTVDTQNIVNSQFLNRMKPGAMLINTSRGGLVNEESLLQAMNERDIRVGLDVYSSEPTEGFSEWTSPLSGHPNFVGTHHIGASTHQARDAIADGALETIREYERGIPPNCVNIASRPLGECAIAVRHRDEIGVLAEVLSCLRTAGINVQQMRNEIFEGNASTAAIATIRVS
;
A
#
# COMPACT_ATOMS: atom_id res chain seq x y z
N MET A 1 -3.54 -20.50 17.30
CA MET A 1 -2.27 -19.82 16.96
C MET A 1 -1.99 -18.73 17.99
N HIS A 2 -0.71 -18.37 18.16
CA HIS A 2 -0.31 -17.18 18.92
C HIS A 2 -0.01 -16.02 17.98
N ILE A 3 -0.74 -14.91 18.13
CA ILE A 3 -0.67 -13.73 17.26
C ILE A 3 0.03 -12.61 18.00
N VAL A 4 1.13 -12.10 17.45
CA VAL A 4 1.88 -10.98 18.02
C VAL A 4 1.53 -9.69 17.28
N LEU A 5 1.01 -8.71 18.03
CA LEU A 5 0.73 -7.37 17.56
C LEU A 5 1.95 -6.50 17.84
N VAL A 6 2.71 -6.21 16.80
CA VAL A 6 3.94 -5.43 16.94
C VAL A 6 3.63 -3.94 17.12
N ASP A 7 2.73 -3.42 16.31
CA ASP A 7 2.29 -2.03 16.40
C ASP A 7 0.95 -1.91 17.15
N SER A 8 0.67 -0.73 17.69
CA SER A 8 -0.57 -0.44 18.42
C SER A 8 -1.81 -0.63 17.54
N VAL A 9 -2.76 -1.39 18.04
CA VAL A 9 -4.06 -1.65 17.43
C VAL A 9 -5.20 -1.24 18.35
N ALA A 10 -6.41 -1.14 17.83
CA ALA A 10 -7.59 -0.84 18.62
C ALA A 10 -7.93 -2.01 19.59
N PRO A 11 -8.38 -1.73 20.83
CA PRO A 11 -8.68 -2.79 21.80
C PRO A 11 -9.70 -3.83 21.33
N HIS A 12 -10.68 -3.42 20.52
CA HIS A 12 -11.69 -4.33 19.97
C HIS A 12 -11.09 -5.39 19.02
N PHE A 13 -9.96 -5.09 18.37
CA PHE A 13 -9.24 -6.00 17.49
C PHE A 13 -8.67 -7.20 18.26
N VAL A 14 -8.10 -6.96 19.45
CA VAL A 14 -7.62 -8.02 20.33
C VAL A 14 -8.76 -8.97 20.72
N ALA A 15 -9.89 -8.40 21.14
CA ALA A 15 -11.07 -9.18 21.53
C ALA A 15 -11.62 -10.03 20.37
N GLN A 16 -11.56 -9.53 19.12
CA GLN A 16 -11.95 -10.27 17.94
C GLN A 16 -11.00 -11.46 17.66
N ILE A 17 -9.68 -11.28 17.78
CA ILE A 17 -8.70 -12.36 17.65
C ILE A 17 -8.95 -13.46 18.70
N GLU A 18 -9.16 -13.07 19.95
CA GLU A 18 -9.46 -14.00 21.04
C GLU A 18 -10.78 -14.76 20.82
N SER A 19 -11.80 -14.08 20.29
CA SER A 19 -13.09 -14.71 19.95
C SER A 19 -12.98 -15.76 18.83
N MET A 20 -11.94 -15.68 17.99
CA MET A 20 -11.60 -16.68 16.99
C MET A 20 -10.86 -17.91 17.57
N GLY A 21 -10.60 -17.93 18.89
CA GLY A 21 -9.90 -19.00 19.57
C GLY A 21 -8.38 -18.89 19.54
N HIS A 22 -7.83 -17.73 19.22
CA HIS A 22 -6.39 -17.49 19.21
C HIS A 22 -5.93 -16.81 20.51
N THR A 23 -4.64 -16.95 20.83
CA THR A 23 -3.98 -16.14 21.85
C THR A 23 -3.33 -14.93 21.20
N CYS A 24 -3.32 -13.80 21.90
CA CYS A 24 -2.79 -12.55 21.38
C CYS A 24 -1.87 -11.87 22.40
N SER A 25 -0.78 -11.29 21.93
CA SER A 25 0.08 -10.42 22.73
C SER A 25 0.40 -9.13 21.96
N SER A 26 0.39 -8.00 22.69
CA SER A 26 0.77 -6.70 22.13
C SER A 26 2.12 -6.28 22.70
N LEU A 27 3.03 -5.87 21.85
CA LEU A 27 4.36 -5.42 22.26
C LEU A 27 4.31 -3.95 22.73
N SER A 28 4.97 -3.68 23.86
CA SER A 28 5.28 -2.32 24.31
C SER A 28 6.31 -1.65 23.39
N SER A 29 6.52 -0.33 23.51
CA SER A 29 7.54 0.38 22.74
C SER A 29 8.93 -0.22 22.95
N ALA A 30 9.32 -0.50 24.18
CA ALA A 30 10.62 -1.10 24.52
C ALA A 30 10.80 -2.51 23.93
N GLU A 31 9.74 -3.31 23.87
CA GLU A 31 9.79 -4.64 23.26
C GLU A 31 9.89 -4.57 21.72
N ARG A 32 9.32 -3.55 21.09
CA ARG A 32 9.47 -3.30 19.65
C ARG A 32 10.92 -2.93 19.28
N ASP A 33 11.60 -2.15 20.13
CA ASP A 33 13.00 -1.79 19.95
C ASP A 33 13.94 -3.02 20.03
N HIS A 34 13.44 -4.11 20.68
CA HIS A 34 14.13 -5.39 20.81
C HIS A 34 13.30 -6.54 20.22
N LEU A 35 12.73 -6.33 19.02
CA LEU A 35 11.77 -7.23 18.37
C LEU A 35 12.28 -8.67 18.27
N VAL A 36 13.55 -8.88 17.92
CA VAL A 36 14.22 -10.19 17.82
C VAL A 36 14.04 -11.05 19.09
N GLY A 37 14.09 -10.44 20.28
CA GLY A 37 13.94 -11.15 21.56
C GLY A 37 12.49 -11.51 21.94
N ASN A 38 11.50 -10.91 21.27
CA ASN A 38 10.11 -10.92 21.74
C ASN A 38 9.13 -11.67 20.83
N ILE A 39 9.62 -12.29 19.73
CA ILE A 39 8.76 -12.90 18.69
C ILE A 39 8.95 -14.38 18.47
N ALA A 40 9.85 -15.05 19.21
CA ALA A 40 10.18 -16.47 18.99
C ALA A 40 8.97 -17.43 19.08
N HIS A 41 7.90 -17.00 19.74
CA HIS A 41 6.67 -17.79 19.94
C HIS A 41 5.53 -17.40 18.99
N ALA A 42 5.74 -16.43 18.08
CA ALA A 42 4.72 -15.97 17.16
C ALA A 42 4.45 -17.00 16.06
N ASP A 43 3.18 -17.34 15.87
CA ASP A 43 2.70 -18.10 14.69
C ASP A 43 2.29 -17.11 13.58
N VAL A 44 1.74 -15.95 13.98
CA VAL A 44 1.33 -14.83 13.11
C VAL A 44 1.85 -13.53 13.69
N MET A 45 2.38 -12.67 12.84
CA MET A 45 2.83 -11.31 13.20
C MET A 45 1.98 -10.27 12.47
N ILE A 46 1.48 -9.27 13.21
CA ILE A 46 0.77 -8.13 12.62
C ILE A 46 1.60 -6.88 12.82
N VAL A 47 1.98 -6.24 11.71
CA VAL A 47 2.82 -5.03 11.70
C VAL A 47 2.14 -3.90 10.93
N ARG A 48 2.40 -2.67 11.31
CA ARG A 48 1.92 -1.47 10.59
C ARG A 48 3.07 -0.62 10.06
N SER A 49 3.98 -0.19 10.91
CA SER A 49 5.10 0.69 10.57
C SER A 49 6.46 0.15 11.01
N THR A 50 6.48 -0.80 11.94
CA THR A 50 7.71 -1.40 12.43
C THR A 50 8.41 -2.18 11.33
N VAL A 51 9.75 -2.04 11.26
CA VAL A 51 10.59 -2.75 10.28
C VAL A 51 10.73 -4.22 10.71
N VAL A 52 10.48 -5.13 9.77
CA VAL A 52 10.67 -6.58 9.92
C VAL A 52 11.84 -6.99 9.03
N SER A 53 13.04 -7.03 9.61
CA SER A 53 14.28 -7.41 8.92
C SER A 53 14.44 -8.94 8.83
N ALA A 54 15.43 -9.40 8.06
CA ALA A 54 15.83 -10.82 8.00
C ALA A 54 16.16 -11.39 9.39
N ASP A 55 16.81 -10.62 10.28
CA ASP A 55 17.13 -11.05 11.65
C ASP A 55 15.86 -11.30 12.47
N VAL A 56 14.86 -10.43 12.33
CA VAL A 56 13.54 -10.60 12.97
C VAL A 56 12.86 -11.88 12.48
N ILE A 57 12.85 -12.11 11.18
CA ILE A 57 12.27 -13.31 10.55
C ILE A 57 12.98 -14.57 11.06
N SER A 58 14.31 -14.58 11.10
CA SER A 58 15.11 -15.69 11.56
C SER A 58 14.92 -16.04 13.04
N ALA A 59 14.56 -15.04 13.87
CA ALA A 59 14.29 -15.19 15.30
C ALA A 59 12.89 -15.76 15.61
N ALA A 60 12.04 -15.95 14.61
CA ALA A 60 10.67 -16.42 14.76
C ALA A 60 10.44 -17.80 14.08
N PRO A 61 10.94 -18.91 14.66
CA PRO A 61 10.93 -20.21 14.00
C PRO A 61 9.53 -20.83 13.79
N ARG A 62 8.51 -20.29 14.42
CA ARG A 62 7.12 -20.72 14.29
C ARG A 62 6.30 -19.83 13.36
N LEU A 63 6.87 -18.72 12.90
CA LEU A 63 6.16 -17.71 12.11
C LEU A 63 5.78 -18.29 10.74
N GLY A 64 4.49 -18.30 10.43
CA GLY A 64 3.96 -18.74 9.14
C GLY A 64 3.32 -17.61 8.33
N LEU A 65 2.94 -16.51 9.01
CA LEU A 65 2.26 -15.38 8.37
C LEU A 65 2.68 -14.04 8.96
N ILE A 66 3.03 -13.10 8.10
CA ILE A 66 3.17 -11.68 8.42
C ILE A 66 2.03 -10.93 7.75
N VAL A 67 1.18 -10.26 8.54
CA VAL A 67 0.11 -9.38 8.03
C VAL A 67 0.56 -7.93 8.18
N ARG A 68 0.79 -7.27 7.07
CA ARG A 68 0.99 -5.83 7.06
C ARG A 68 -0.37 -5.13 7.14
N ALA A 69 -0.68 -4.51 8.26
CA ALA A 69 -1.90 -3.73 8.48
C ALA A 69 -1.87 -2.42 7.68
N GLY A 70 -2.12 -2.52 6.37
CA GLY A 70 -2.10 -1.45 5.36
C GLY A 70 -1.61 -1.96 4.00
N ALA A 71 -1.35 -1.04 3.06
CA ALA A 71 -1.12 -1.40 1.65
C ALA A 71 0.35 -1.68 1.28
N GLY A 72 1.30 -0.86 1.74
CA GLY A 72 2.73 -1.03 1.37
C GLY A 72 3.43 -2.09 2.21
N THR A 73 4.41 -2.80 1.66
CA THR A 73 5.20 -3.84 2.35
C THR A 73 6.69 -3.51 2.43
N ASP A 74 7.03 -2.28 2.14
CA ASP A 74 8.41 -1.75 2.07
C ASP A 74 9.15 -1.77 3.42
N THR A 75 8.46 -1.97 4.54
CA THR A 75 9.05 -2.17 5.87
C THR A 75 9.33 -3.64 6.22
N ILE A 76 9.01 -4.58 5.33
CA ILE A 76 9.18 -6.02 5.56
C ILE A 76 10.21 -6.56 4.57
N ASP A 77 11.17 -7.33 5.04
CA ASP A 77 12.09 -8.09 4.19
C ASP A 77 11.33 -9.28 3.57
N VAL A 78 10.70 -8.98 2.42
CA VAL A 78 9.86 -9.94 1.69
C VAL A 78 10.69 -11.08 1.11
N GLU A 79 11.96 -10.85 0.77
CA GLU A 79 12.88 -11.86 0.25
C GLU A 79 13.24 -12.89 1.33
N ALA A 80 13.67 -12.40 2.50
CA ALA A 80 13.94 -13.27 3.64
C ALA A 80 12.71 -14.09 4.09
N ALA A 81 11.52 -13.46 4.09
CA ALA A 81 10.27 -14.18 4.38
C ALA A 81 9.96 -15.26 3.35
N SER A 82 10.25 -15.02 2.07
CA SER A 82 10.06 -15.99 0.99
C SER A 82 11.00 -17.19 1.13
N GLU A 83 12.27 -16.93 1.44
CA GLU A 83 13.27 -17.97 1.69
C GLU A 83 12.91 -18.84 2.92
N ALA A 84 12.30 -18.24 3.94
CA ALA A 84 11.81 -18.93 5.13
C ALA A 84 10.44 -19.63 4.92
N GLY A 85 9.78 -19.46 3.77
CA GLY A 85 8.45 -20.02 3.51
C GLY A 85 7.32 -19.38 4.31
N ILE A 86 7.49 -18.11 4.66
CA ILE A 86 6.52 -17.30 5.45
C ILE A 86 5.68 -16.46 4.49
N TYR A 87 4.36 -16.53 4.63
CA TYR A 87 3.45 -15.65 3.87
C TYR A 87 3.59 -14.20 4.31
N VAL A 88 3.71 -13.30 3.35
CA VAL A 88 3.60 -11.87 3.58
C VAL A 88 2.34 -11.36 2.90
N CYS A 89 1.35 -10.95 3.70
CA CYS A 89 0.08 -10.45 3.22
C CYS A 89 -0.09 -8.98 3.60
N ASN A 90 -0.76 -8.21 2.75
CA ASN A 90 -1.13 -6.84 3.05
C ASN A 90 -2.66 -6.65 3.03
N VAL A 91 -3.11 -5.46 3.43
CA VAL A 91 -4.53 -5.08 3.45
C VAL A 91 -4.72 -3.87 2.52
N PRO A 92 -4.75 -4.11 1.19
CA PRO A 92 -4.80 -3.03 0.20
C PRO A 92 -6.19 -2.41 0.12
N GLY A 93 -6.24 -1.10 -0.17
CA GLY A 93 -7.48 -0.38 -0.51
C GLY A 93 -8.26 0.16 0.68
N GLN A 94 -8.10 -0.38 1.88
CA GLN A 94 -8.89 0.03 3.06
C GLN A 94 -8.59 1.46 3.54
N ASN A 95 -7.43 2.00 3.21
CA ASN A 95 -7.06 3.38 3.48
C ASN A 95 -7.33 4.35 2.30
N ALA A 96 -7.85 3.84 1.17
CA ALA A 96 -7.92 4.63 -0.05
C ALA A 96 -8.78 5.88 0.07
N VAL A 97 -9.91 5.77 0.77
CA VAL A 97 -10.82 6.89 1.05
C VAL A 97 -10.11 7.97 1.89
N ALA A 98 -9.49 7.58 3.00
CA ALA A 98 -8.82 8.51 3.91
C ALA A 98 -7.67 9.28 3.21
N VAL A 99 -6.84 8.56 2.43
CA VAL A 99 -5.77 9.19 1.65
C VAL A 99 -6.33 10.16 0.61
N ALA A 100 -7.40 9.78 -0.10
CA ALA A 100 -8.02 10.65 -1.09
C ALA A 100 -8.61 11.92 -0.46
N GLU A 101 -9.18 11.82 0.73
CA GLU A 101 -9.67 12.97 1.50
C GLU A 101 -8.54 13.92 1.88
N LEU A 102 -7.38 13.39 2.33
CA LEU A 102 -6.21 14.21 2.63
C LEU A 102 -5.67 14.90 1.36
N VAL A 103 -5.63 14.20 0.22
CA VAL A 103 -5.22 14.78 -1.07
C VAL A 103 -6.09 15.98 -1.42
N MET A 104 -7.42 15.87 -1.31
CA MET A 104 -8.34 16.99 -1.55
C MET A 104 -8.13 18.11 -0.53
N GLY A 105 -7.91 17.76 0.74
CA GLY A 105 -7.58 18.70 1.81
C GLY A 105 -6.31 19.50 1.51
N LEU A 106 -5.23 18.85 1.06
CA LEU A 106 -3.97 19.49 0.68
C LEU A 106 -4.15 20.43 -0.53
N MET A 107 -4.88 20.00 -1.57
CA MET A 107 -5.19 20.87 -2.72
C MET A 107 -5.90 22.15 -2.29
N ILE A 108 -6.91 22.06 -1.43
CA ILE A 108 -7.66 23.22 -0.91
C ILE A 108 -6.77 24.06 0.00
N ALA A 109 -5.98 23.44 0.87
CA ALA A 109 -5.09 24.13 1.80
C ALA A 109 -4.04 24.98 1.06
N ILE A 110 -3.50 24.46 -0.04
CA ILE A 110 -2.54 25.15 -0.90
C ILE A 110 -3.23 26.30 -1.68
N ASP A 111 -4.32 25.99 -2.38
CA ASP A 111 -5.01 27.00 -3.22
C ASP A 111 -5.50 28.19 -2.38
N ARG A 112 -6.05 27.94 -1.21
CA ARG A 112 -6.62 28.94 -0.33
C ARG A 112 -5.63 29.46 0.72
N LYS A 113 -4.37 28.96 0.75
CA LYS A 113 -3.35 29.29 1.75
C LYS A 113 -3.85 29.16 3.20
N ILE A 114 -4.66 28.13 3.48
CA ILE A 114 -5.37 27.99 4.77
C ILE A 114 -4.42 27.97 5.97
N PRO A 115 -3.29 27.20 5.98
CA PRO A 115 -2.39 27.20 7.13
C PRO A 115 -1.79 28.58 7.43
N ALA A 116 -1.35 29.29 6.40
CA ALA A 116 -0.77 30.64 6.54
C ALA A 116 -1.83 31.65 7.02
N ALA A 117 -3.03 31.61 6.44
CA ALA A 117 -4.13 32.49 6.86
C ALA A 117 -4.53 32.25 8.33
N ASN A 118 -4.54 30.99 8.77
CA ASN A 118 -4.82 30.64 10.16
C ASN A 118 -3.71 31.10 11.11
N ALA A 119 -2.44 31.00 10.69
CA ALA A 119 -1.31 31.49 11.47
C ALA A 119 -1.36 33.02 11.63
N ASP A 120 -1.60 33.79 10.55
CA ASP A 120 -1.79 35.25 10.61
C ASP A 120 -2.95 35.61 11.54
N PHE A 121 -4.09 34.92 11.40
CA PHE A 121 -5.26 35.16 12.24
C PHE A 121 -4.96 34.90 13.74
N ALA A 122 -4.20 33.86 14.07
CA ALA A 122 -3.80 33.60 15.44
C ALA A 122 -2.87 34.65 16.04
N HIS A 123 -2.14 35.39 15.20
CA HIS A 123 -1.30 36.54 15.58
C HIS A 123 -2.02 37.87 15.49
N GLY A 124 -3.34 37.91 15.25
CA GLY A 124 -4.13 39.12 15.15
C GLY A 124 -3.94 39.89 13.84
N VAL A 125 -3.36 39.30 12.82
CA VAL A 125 -3.14 39.89 11.49
C VAL A 125 -4.36 39.67 10.60
N TRP A 126 -4.93 40.74 10.07
CA TRP A 126 -6.03 40.70 9.10
C TRP A 126 -5.56 41.17 7.72
N ASN A 127 -5.34 40.24 6.78
CA ASN A 127 -4.83 40.52 5.43
C ASN A 127 -5.71 39.91 4.32
N LYS A 128 -6.94 40.47 4.18
CA LYS A 128 -7.92 39.98 3.19
C LYS A 128 -7.39 40.02 1.75
N ALA A 129 -6.63 41.06 1.39
CA ALA A 129 -6.14 41.26 0.03
C ALA A 129 -5.14 40.16 -0.38
N HIS A 130 -4.26 39.72 0.53
CA HIS A 130 -3.28 38.66 0.29
C HIS A 130 -3.97 37.31 0.05
N TYR A 131 -5.01 36.97 0.82
CA TYR A 131 -5.71 35.71 0.75
C TYR A 131 -6.86 35.66 -0.28
N ALA A 132 -7.15 36.76 -0.95
CA ALA A 132 -8.19 36.86 -1.99
C ALA A 132 -7.70 36.44 -3.40
N GLN A 133 -6.50 35.88 -3.52
CA GLN A 133 -5.86 35.56 -4.82
C GLN A 133 -5.91 34.09 -5.22
N ALA A 134 -6.74 33.28 -4.57
CA ALA A 134 -6.91 31.87 -4.90
C ALA A 134 -7.51 31.69 -6.31
N GLN A 135 -7.04 30.66 -7.03
CA GLN A 135 -7.54 30.36 -8.38
C GLN A 135 -8.84 29.56 -8.36
N GLY A 136 -9.06 28.73 -7.31
CA GLY A 136 -10.12 27.75 -7.23
C GLY A 136 -9.81 26.49 -8.03
N LEU A 137 -10.47 25.37 -7.66
CA LEU A 137 -10.18 24.07 -8.28
C LEU A 137 -11.03 23.77 -9.52
N LYS A 138 -12.25 24.31 -9.60
CA LYS A 138 -13.17 24.02 -10.70
C LYS A 138 -12.58 24.37 -12.06
N GLY A 139 -12.59 23.41 -12.97
CA GLY A 139 -12.09 23.57 -14.34
C GLY A 139 -10.58 23.33 -14.49
N GLN A 140 -9.83 23.19 -13.38
CA GLN A 140 -8.41 22.84 -13.47
C GLN A 140 -8.20 21.39 -13.89
N ALA A 141 -7.07 21.11 -14.55
CA ALA A 141 -6.67 19.79 -15.02
C ALA A 141 -5.85 19.07 -13.93
N LEU A 142 -6.36 17.92 -13.46
CA LEU A 142 -5.70 17.07 -12.49
C LEU A 142 -5.05 15.87 -13.17
N ALA A 143 -3.72 15.79 -13.16
CA ALA A 143 -2.96 14.60 -13.56
C ALA A 143 -2.81 13.64 -12.38
N ILE A 144 -3.27 12.40 -12.56
CA ILE A 144 -3.21 11.33 -11.56
C ILE A 144 -2.16 10.30 -12.02
N LEU A 145 -1.02 10.26 -11.34
CA LEU A 145 0.02 9.26 -11.57
C LEU A 145 -0.23 8.05 -10.65
N GLY A 146 -0.76 6.99 -11.24
CA GLY A 146 -1.17 5.78 -10.54
C GLY A 146 -2.68 5.67 -10.33
N LEU A 147 -3.37 4.98 -11.26
CA LEU A 147 -4.80 4.64 -11.16
C LEU A 147 -5.01 3.30 -10.44
N GLY A 148 -4.51 3.23 -9.18
CA GLY A 148 -4.83 2.18 -8.21
C GLY A 148 -6.07 2.54 -7.38
N ASN A 149 -6.28 1.86 -6.25
CA ASN A 149 -7.41 2.11 -5.36
C ASN A 149 -7.47 3.59 -4.91
N ILE A 150 -6.34 4.15 -4.47
CA ILE A 150 -6.27 5.56 -4.04
C ILE A 150 -6.51 6.52 -5.21
N GLY A 151 -5.86 6.28 -6.36
CA GLY A 151 -6.00 7.15 -7.53
C GLY A 151 -7.45 7.23 -8.04
N PHE A 152 -8.21 6.14 -7.99
CA PHE A 152 -9.64 6.16 -8.33
C PHE A 152 -10.50 6.90 -7.29
N GLU A 153 -10.19 6.77 -6.00
CA GLU A 153 -10.88 7.51 -4.95
C GLU A 153 -10.61 9.02 -5.03
N VAL A 154 -9.39 9.41 -5.40
CA VAL A 154 -9.05 10.80 -5.70
C VAL A 154 -9.79 11.28 -6.95
N ALA A 155 -9.79 10.50 -8.02
CA ALA A 155 -10.48 10.84 -9.26
C ALA A 155 -11.98 11.11 -9.05
N ALA A 156 -12.67 10.24 -8.29
CA ALA A 156 -14.09 10.38 -8.00
C ALA A 156 -14.40 11.67 -7.23
N ARG A 157 -13.58 12.01 -6.22
CA ARG A 157 -13.74 13.24 -5.44
C ARG A 157 -13.39 14.47 -6.28
N ALA A 158 -12.29 14.44 -7.01
CA ALA A 158 -11.86 15.53 -7.86
C ALA A 158 -12.90 15.88 -8.95
N LYS A 159 -13.54 14.86 -9.56
CA LYS A 159 -14.66 15.05 -10.49
C LYS A 159 -15.81 15.81 -9.84
N SER A 160 -16.13 15.52 -8.58
CA SER A 160 -17.19 16.23 -7.83
C SER A 160 -16.84 17.70 -7.53
N PHE A 161 -15.53 18.03 -7.47
CA PHE A 161 -15.05 19.42 -7.38
C PHE A 161 -14.97 20.13 -8.74
N GLY A 162 -15.33 19.43 -9.81
CA GLY A 162 -15.35 19.98 -11.16
C GLY A 162 -13.97 20.08 -11.83
N LEU A 163 -12.99 19.28 -11.38
CA LEU A 163 -11.71 19.15 -12.10
C LEU A 163 -11.87 18.24 -13.34
N THR A 164 -11.06 18.48 -14.36
CA THR A 164 -10.87 17.55 -15.47
C THR A 164 -9.78 16.53 -15.11
N LEU A 165 -10.02 15.27 -15.45
CA LEU A 165 -9.18 14.16 -14.98
C LEU A 165 -8.29 13.64 -16.10
N HIS A 166 -7.00 13.50 -15.80
CA HIS A 166 -5.98 13.07 -16.76
C HIS A 166 -5.08 12.01 -16.14
N ALA A 167 -4.69 10.98 -16.91
CA ALA A 167 -3.75 9.95 -16.47
C ALA A 167 -2.92 9.40 -17.63
N LEU A 168 -1.90 8.61 -17.33
CA LEU A 168 -1.13 7.90 -18.36
C LEU A 168 -1.90 6.67 -18.87
N ARG A 169 -1.75 6.35 -20.13
CA ARG A 169 -2.17 5.09 -20.71
C ARG A 169 -1.29 3.95 -20.19
N SER A 170 -1.89 2.81 -19.87
CA SER A 170 -1.19 1.57 -19.54
C SER A 170 -1.81 0.42 -20.33
N ALA A 171 -0.98 -0.54 -20.76
CA ALA A 171 -1.43 -1.70 -21.52
C ALA A 171 -2.15 -2.74 -20.65
N ASP A 172 -1.75 -2.87 -19.38
CA ASP A 172 -2.15 -3.98 -18.51
C ASP A 172 -3.28 -3.61 -17.53
N ARG A 173 -4.32 -2.94 -18.01
CA ARG A 173 -5.47 -2.61 -17.14
C ARG A 173 -6.54 -3.69 -17.22
N SER A 174 -7.01 -4.14 -16.04
CA SER A 174 -8.15 -5.03 -15.98
C SER A 174 -9.43 -4.37 -16.53
N PRO A 175 -10.40 -5.14 -17.06
CA PRO A 175 -11.67 -4.61 -17.56
C PRO A 175 -12.41 -3.71 -16.56
N ILE A 176 -12.39 -4.07 -15.28
CA ILE A 176 -13.01 -3.28 -14.19
C ILE A 176 -12.36 -1.89 -14.06
N ARG A 177 -11.04 -1.81 -14.17
CA ARG A 177 -10.33 -0.52 -14.13
C ARG A 177 -10.60 0.31 -15.38
N GLN A 178 -10.72 -0.32 -16.53
CA GLN A 178 -11.05 0.35 -17.79
C GLN A 178 -12.47 0.96 -17.72
N GLN A 179 -13.44 0.22 -17.19
CA GLN A 179 -14.80 0.72 -16.96
C GLN A 179 -14.81 1.94 -16.03
N LYS A 180 -14.06 1.93 -14.91
CA LYS A 180 -13.95 3.08 -14.01
C LYS A 180 -13.35 4.32 -14.69
N ILE A 181 -12.40 4.14 -15.60
CA ILE A 181 -11.81 5.24 -16.38
C ILE A 181 -12.88 5.90 -17.24
N GLU A 182 -13.72 5.11 -17.91
CA GLU A 182 -14.82 5.60 -18.74
C GLU A 182 -15.90 6.31 -17.91
N GLU A 183 -16.34 5.71 -16.81
CA GLU A 183 -17.33 6.29 -15.89
C GLU A 183 -16.86 7.64 -15.28
N LEU A 184 -15.57 7.76 -14.98
CA LEU A 184 -14.98 8.98 -14.44
C LEU A 184 -14.54 9.96 -15.53
N GLU A 185 -14.63 9.59 -16.81
CA GLU A 185 -14.24 10.40 -17.98
C GLU A 185 -12.77 10.82 -17.91
N ILE A 186 -11.87 9.90 -17.47
CA ILE A 186 -10.45 10.18 -17.36
C ILE A 186 -9.81 10.19 -18.75
N GLN A 187 -9.18 11.30 -19.12
CA GLN A 187 -8.45 11.45 -20.38
C GLN A 187 -7.08 10.79 -20.29
N LEU A 188 -6.76 9.88 -21.22
CA LEU A 188 -5.53 9.08 -21.20
C LEU A 188 -4.49 9.66 -22.15
N HIS A 189 -3.28 9.93 -21.63
CA HIS A 189 -2.13 10.45 -22.37
C HIS A 189 -1.11 9.35 -22.66
N GLY A 190 -0.38 9.46 -23.76
CA GLY A 190 0.64 8.49 -24.18
C GLY A 190 1.97 8.66 -23.45
N THR A 191 2.33 9.90 -23.08
CA THR A 191 3.62 10.21 -22.45
C THR A 191 3.46 11.07 -21.21
N HIS A 192 4.47 11.06 -20.33
CA HIS A 192 4.54 11.98 -19.19
C HIS A 192 4.56 13.45 -19.65
N SER A 193 5.23 13.76 -20.78
CA SER A 193 5.30 15.11 -21.30
C SER A 193 3.93 15.67 -21.65
N ASP A 194 3.11 14.86 -22.36
CA ASP A 194 1.76 15.26 -22.74
C ASP A 194 0.87 15.46 -21.51
N LEU A 195 0.98 14.54 -20.52
CA LEU A 195 0.22 14.60 -19.30
C LEU A 195 0.57 15.85 -18.46
N LEU A 196 1.87 16.09 -18.24
CA LEU A 196 2.35 17.21 -17.42
C LEU A 196 2.12 18.57 -18.08
N GLY A 197 2.18 18.63 -19.41
CA GLY A 197 1.96 19.87 -20.16
C GLY A 197 0.51 20.41 -20.04
N VAL A 198 -0.47 19.53 -19.81
CA VAL A 198 -1.87 19.95 -19.63
C VAL A 198 -2.25 20.16 -18.15
N ALA A 199 -1.49 19.58 -17.22
CA ALA A 199 -1.85 19.53 -15.80
C ALA A 199 -1.63 20.85 -15.08
N ASP A 200 -2.63 21.30 -14.34
CA ASP A 200 -2.54 22.38 -13.36
C ASP A 200 -2.21 21.80 -11.97
N ILE A 201 -2.59 20.57 -11.73
CA ILE A 201 -2.34 19.82 -10.50
C ILE A 201 -1.84 18.43 -10.85
N VAL A 202 -0.80 17.96 -10.17
CA VAL A 202 -0.25 16.61 -10.29
C VAL A 202 -0.32 15.92 -8.94
N THR A 203 -0.87 14.71 -8.90
CA THR A 203 -0.93 13.90 -7.67
C THR A 203 -0.35 12.51 -7.87
N LEU A 204 0.46 12.06 -6.91
CA LEU A 204 1.21 10.82 -7.00
C LEU A 204 0.56 9.72 -6.16
N HIS A 205 0.26 8.57 -6.80
CA HIS A 205 -0.29 7.36 -6.17
C HIS A 205 0.44 6.12 -6.70
N LEU A 206 1.77 6.22 -6.79
CA LEU A 206 2.65 5.16 -7.26
C LEU A 206 3.33 4.45 -6.08
N PRO A 207 3.64 3.14 -6.19
CA PRO A 207 4.55 2.48 -5.26
C PRO A 207 5.98 3.00 -5.44
N LEU A 208 6.80 2.92 -4.41
CA LEU A 208 8.23 3.13 -4.53
C LEU A 208 8.90 1.84 -5.01
N THR A 209 9.51 1.91 -6.18
CA THR A 209 10.27 0.84 -6.82
C THR A 209 11.55 1.43 -7.41
N VAL A 210 12.44 0.59 -7.92
CA VAL A 210 13.64 1.06 -8.63
C VAL A 210 13.28 1.98 -9.81
N ASP A 211 12.20 1.69 -10.52
CA ASP A 211 11.75 2.48 -11.68
C ASP A 211 11.05 3.79 -11.29
N THR A 212 10.47 3.88 -10.11
CA THR A 212 9.73 5.07 -9.65
C THR A 212 10.51 5.92 -8.68
N GLN A 213 11.64 5.46 -8.17
CA GLN A 213 12.52 6.24 -7.31
C GLN A 213 12.97 7.52 -8.01
N ASN A 214 12.78 8.67 -7.35
CA ASN A 214 13.08 10.00 -7.91
C ASN A 214 12.43 10.25 -9.28
N ILE A 215 11.25 9.68 -9.53
CA ILE A 215 10.50 9.95 -10.78
C ILE A 215 10.19 11.44 -10.93
N VAL A 216 9.94 12.13 -9.80
CA VAL A 216 9.81 13.59 -9.74
C VAL A 216 11.20 14.19 -9.53
N ASN A 217 11.90 14.39 -10.61
CA ASN A 217 13.20 15.04 -10.71
C ASN A 217 13.09 16.38 -11.45
N SER A 218 14.21 17.06 -11.67
CA SER A 218 14.25 18.34 -12.39
C SER A 218 13.62 18.28 -13.78
N GLN A 219 13.83 17.17 -14.52
CA GLN A 219 13.24 17.00 -15.85
C GLN A 219 11.70 16.89 -15.80
N PHE A 220 11.17 16.17 -14.83
CA PHE A 220 9.73 16.08 -14.58
C PHE A 220 9.15 17.45 -14.21
N LEU A 221 9.76 18.12 -13.23
CA LEU A 221 9.32 19.42 -12.73
C LEU A 221 9.37 20.52 -13.82
N ASN A 222 10.36 20.46 -14.71
CA ASN A 222 10.46 21.39 -15.85
C ASN A 222 9.36 21.23 -16.89
N ARG A 223 8.70 20.06 -16.95
CA ARG A 223 7.55 19.82 -17.81
C ARG A 223 6.21 20.25 -17.23
N MET A 224 6.15 20.43 -15.91
CA MET A 224 4.95 20.98 -15.26
C MET A 224 4.75 22.44 -15.65
N LYS A 225 3.52 22.92 -15.62
CA LYS A 225 3.22 24.34 -15.81
C LYS A 225 3.84 25.18 -14.65
N PRO A 226 4.35 26.39 -14.91
CA PRO A 226 4.67 27.31 -13.83
C PRO A 226 3.44 27.55 -12.93
N GLY A 227 3.63 27.58 -11.62
CA GLY A 227 2.55 27.74 -10.64
C GLY A 227 1.68 26.50 -10.43
N ALA A 228 1.98 25.35 -11.08
CA ALA A 228 1.24 24.10 -10.88
C ALA A 228 1.38 23.57 -9.45
N MET A 229 0.43 22.73 -9.02
CA MET A 229 0.51 22.03 -7.74
C MET A 229 1.10 20.63 -7.92
N LEU A 230 1.93 20.20 -6.97
CA LEU A 230 2.37 18.81 -6.80
C LEU A 230 1.90 18.28 -5.44
N ILE A 231 1.20 17.16 -5.45
CA ILE A 231 0.73 16.49 -4.24
C ILE A 231 1.37 15.09 -4.15
N ASN A 232 2.00 14.77 -3.01
CA ASN A 232 2.50 13.43 -2.74
C ASN A 232 2.05 12.93 -1.36
N THR A 233 1.21 11.91 -1.38
CA THR A 233 0.73 11.18 -0.21
C THR A 233 1.07 9.68 -0.33
N SER A 234 2.05 9.34 -1.16
CA SER A 234 2.46 7.97 -1.45
C SER A 234 3.73 7.57 -0.71
N ARG A 235 4.90 7.93 -1.24
CA ARG A 235 6.23 7.69 -0.66
C ARG A 235 7.16 8.87 -0.93
N GLY A 236 7.96 9.25 0.07
CA GLY A 236 8.92 10.37 -0.06
C GLY A 236 9.95 10.13 -1.15
N GLY A 237 10.47 8.90 -1.27
CA GLY A 237 11.47 8.54 -2.28
C GLY A 237 11.03 8.66 -3.75
N LEU A 238 9.76 8.97 -4.03
CA LEU A 238 9.30 9.31 -5.39
C LEU A 238 9.78 10.69 -5.85
N VAL A 239 10.14 11.57 -4.91
CA VAL A 239 10.46 12.97 -5.15
C VAL A 239 11.90 13.27 -4.78
N ASN A 240 12.64 13.87 -5.70
CA ASN A 240 13.90 14.50 -5.39
C ASN A 240 13.63 15.87 -4.76
N GLU A 241 13.76 15.97 -3.44
CA GLU A 241 13.38 17.17 -2.67
C GLU A 241 14.26 18.39 -3.00
N GLU A 242 15.51 18.20 -3.39
CA GLU A 242 16.41 19.29 -3.83
C GLU A 242 15.90 19.90 -5.14
N SER A 243 15.60 19.06 -6.14
CA SER A 243 15.02 19.52 -7.41
C SER A 243 13.67 20.17 -7.20
N LEU A 244 12.87 19.66 -6.24
CA LEU A 244 11.56 20.23 -5.90
C LEU A 244 11.71 21.63 -5.31
N LEU A 245 12.62 21.82 -4.34
CA LEU A 245 12.90 23.13 -3.74
C LEU A 245 13.36 24.15 -4.81
N GLN A 246 14.22 23.74 -5.73
CA GLN A 246 14.61 24.59 -6.85
C GLN A 246 13.39 24.98 -7.71
N ALA A 247 12.53 24.04 -8.08
CA ALA A 247 11.34 24.31 -8.88
C ALA A 247 10.32 25.20 -8.15
N MET A 248 10.21 25.08 -6.82
CA MET A 248 9.37 25.97 -6.00
C MET A 248 9.87 27.42 -6.07
N ASN A 249 11.20 27.63 -6.02
CA ASN A 249 11.80 28.97 -6.09
C ASN A 249 11.75 29.57 -7.49
N GLU A 250 12.01 28.78 -8.54
CA GLU A 250 12.22 29.31 -9.90
C GLU A 250 10.95 29.30 -10.74
N ARG A 251 9.97 28.46 -10.41
CA ARG A 251 8.77 28.21 -11.23
C ARG A 251 7.45 28.33 -10.45
N ASP A 252 7.52 28.78 -9.20
CA ASP A 252 6.36 28.93 -8.31
C ASP A 252 5.54 27.62 -8.12
N ILE A 253 6.19 26.44 -8.22
CA ILE A 253 5.53 25.17 -7.96
C ILE A 253 5.00 25.17 -6.53
N ARG A 254 3.72 24.83 -6.36
CA ARG A 254 3.03 24.76 -5.06
C ARG A 254 2.97 23.31 -4.63
N VAL A 255 3.27 23.00 -3.39
CA VAL A 255 3.57 21.64 -2.96
C VAL A 255 2.77 21.22 -1.73
N GLY A 256 2.18 20.03 -1.78
CA GLY A 256 1.56 19.36 -0.65
C GLY A 256 2.18 17.97 -0.44
N LEU A 257 2.85 17.77 0.68
CA LEU A 257 3.44 16.47 1.02
C LEU A 257 2.88 15.93 2.33
N ASP A 258 2.60 14.63 2.33
CA ASP A 258 2.34 13.86 3.55
C ASP A 258 3.51 12.94 3.90
N VAL A 259 4.45 12.75 2.96
CA VAL A 259 5.57 11.82 3.03
C VAL A 259 6.87 12.47 2.55
N TYR A 260 8.00 12.07 3.13
CA TYR A 260 9.32 12.68 2.90
C TYR A 260 10.39 11.61 2.70
N SER A 261 11.50 11.98 2.04
CA SER A 261 12.61 11.05 1.76
C SER A 261 13.35 10.61 3.03
N SER A 262 13.36 11.46 4.05
CA SER A 262 14.07 11.26 5.32
C SER A 262 13.13 11.43 6.53
N GLU A 263 11.89 10.94 6.42
CA GLU A 263 10.93 11.04 7.52
C GLU A 263 11.39 10.24 8.74
N PRO A 264 11.13 10.73 9.97
CA PRO A 264 11.44 10.00 11.19
C PRO A 264 10.63 8.70 11.30
N THR A 265 11.24 7.66 11.82
CA THR A 265 10.55 6.40 12.14
C THR A 265 9.82 6.47 13.50
N GLU A 266 10.18 7.41 14.34
CA GLU A 266 9.61 7.62 15.68
C GLU A 266 8.29 8.40 15.60
N GLY A 267 7.36 8.09 16.51
CA GLY A 267 6.06 8.78 16.58
C GLY A 267 6.15 10.25 17.04
N PHE A 268 7.26 10.64 17.63
CA PHE A 268 7.59 12.02 18.01
C PHE A 268 9.11 12.23 17.92
N SER A 269 9.53 13.18 17.11
CA SER A 269 10.92 13.62 17.02
C SER A 269 10.99 15.08 16.58
N GLU A 270 12.07 15.77 16.92
CA GLU A 270 12.42 17.04 16.30
C GLU A 270 12.98 16.75 14.90
N TRP A 271 12.30 17.21 13.87
CA TRP A 271 12.69 17.01 12.48
C TRP A 271 12.33 18.22 11.62
N THR A 272 13.18 18.54 10.68
CA THR A 272 12.99 19.68 9.78
C THR A 272 13.22 19.25 8.33
N SER A 273 12.24 19.44 7.48
CA SER A 273 12.39 19.29 6.03
C SER A 273 13.09 20.52 5.43
N PRO A 274 13.93 20.35 4.39
CA PRO A 274 14.43 21.48 3.60
C PRO A 274 13.33 22.37 3.01
N LEU A 275 12.12 21.86 2.89
CA LEU A 275 10.93 22.55 2.36
C LEU A 275 10.19 23.34 3.45
N SER A 276 10.50 23.11 4.74
CA SER A 276 9.83 23.76 5.86
C SER A 276 9.96 25.27 5.80
N GLY A 277 8.86 25.97 6.02
CA GLY A 277 8.81 27.46 5.97
C GLY A 277 8.71 28.06 4.57
N HIS A 278 8.78 27.27 3.50
CA HIS A 278 8.57 27.81 2.16
C HIS A 278 7.09 28.23 1.97
N PRO A 279 6.77 29.44 1.42
CA PRO A 279 5.40 29.95 1.32
C PRO A 279 4.48 29.11 0.42
N ASN A 280 5.04 28.35 -0.51
CA ASN A 280 4.31 27.46 -1.41
C ASN A 280 4.23 26.01 -0.92
N PHE A 281 4.54 25.74 0.36
CA PHE A 281 4.57 24.39 0.93
C PHE A 281 3.49 24.20 2.00
N VAL A 282 2.81 23.06 1.92
CA VAL A 282 1.92 22.55 2.98
C VAL A 282 2.32 21.11 3.26
N GLY A 283 2.69 20.82 4.50
CA GLY A 283 3.12 19.46 4.92
C GLY A 283 2.22 18.88 5.99
N THR A 284 2.10 17.55 5.99
CA THR A 284 1.49 16.75 7.05
C THR A 284 2.43 15.62 7.46
N HIS A 285 2.14 14.90 8.55
CA HIS A 285 3.06 14.02 9.26
C HIS A 285 2.79 12.53 8.94
N HIS A 286 2.72 12.17 7.65
CA HIS A 286 2.42 10.82 7.15
C HIS A 286 1.12 10.25 7.77
N ILE A 287 0.06 11.06 7.70
CA ILE A 287 -1.24 10.79 8.32
C ILE A 287 -2.32 10.36 7.33
N GLY A 288 -1.98 10.16 6.05
CA GLY A 288 -2.94 9.85 4.99
C GLY A 288 -3.88 8.67 5.32
N ALA A 289 -3.37 7.65 6.01
CA ALA A 289 -4.17 6.50 6.46
C ALA A 289 -4.64 6.62 7.92
N SER A 290 -4.44 7.75 8.59
CA SER A 290 -4.60 7.89 10.05
C SER A 290 -5.99 8.38 10.45
N THR A 291 -7.06 7.82 9.89
CA THR A 291 -8.44 8.05 10.34
C THR A 291 -8.97 6.84 11.12
N HIS A 292 -9.99 7.05 11.97
CA HIS A 292 -10.65 5.95 12.70
C HIS A 292 -11.22 4.92 11.70
N GLN A 293 -11.96 5.39 10.69
CA GLN A 293 -12.55 4.55 9.65
C GLN A 293 -11.52 3.70 8.91
N ALA A 294 -10.38 4.27 8.50
CA ALA A 294 -9.32 3.51 7.83
C ALA A 294 -8.68 2.48 8.77
N ARG A 295 -8.49 2.83 10.04
CA ARG A 295 -7.94 1.88 11.04
C ARG A 295 -8.87 0.69 11.27
N ASP A 296 -10.16 0.93 11.41
CA ASP A 296 -11.16 -0.12 11.61
C ASP A 296 -11.24 -1.02 10.37
N ALA A 297 -11.32 -0.44 9.18
CA ALA A 297 -11.35 -1.20 7.92
C ALA A 297 -10.06 -2.02 7.68
N ILE A 298 -8.89 -1.50 8.05
CA ILE A 298 -7.62 -2.22 8.00
C ILE A 298 -7.62 -3.37 9.01
N ALA A 299 -8.15 -3.16 10.22
CA ALA A 299 -8.26 -4.20 11.23
C ALA A 299 -9.15 -5.35 10.75
N ASP A 300 -10.33 -5.04 10.20
CA ASP A 300 -11.23 -6.05 9.62
C ASP A 300 -10.57 -6.84 8.49
N GLY A 301 -9.83 -6.16 7.60
CA GLY A 301 -9.08 -6.82 6.53
C GLY A 301 -7.93 -7.71 7.05
N ALA A 302 -7.29 -7.33 8.14
CA ALA A 302 -6.26 -8.17 8.78
C ALA A 302 -6.88 -9.42 9.43
N LEU A 303 -8.05 -9.29 10.08
CA LEU A 303 -8.78 -10.43 10.63
C LEU A 303 -9.22 -11.41 9.52
N GLU A 304 -9.70 -10.89 8.40
CA GLU A 304 -10.05 -11.72 7.26
C GLU A 304 -8.84 -12.47 6.70
N THR A 305 -7.67 -11.81 6.64
CA THR A 305 -6.42 -12.46 6.23
C THR A 305 -6.05 -13.63 7.15
N ILE A 306 -6.24 -13.49 8.47
CA ILE A 306 -6.00 -14.56 9.44
C ILE A 306 -6.97 -15.73 9.22
N ARG A 307 -8.27 -15.45 9.04
CA ARG A 307 -9.30 -16.48 8.78
C ARG A 307 -9.00 -17.29 7.52
N GLU A 308 -8.62 -16.59 6.45
CA GLU A 308 -8.30 -17.26 5.18
C GLU A 308 -6.95 -18.00 5.26
N TYR A 309 -6.00 -17.54 6.08
CA TYR A 309 -4.78 -18.27 6.36
C TYR A 309 -5.07 -19.62 7.05
N GLU A 310 -6.00 -19.67 8.01
CA GLU A 310 -6.46 -20.94 8.63
C GLU A 310 -7.08 -21.90 7.62
N ARG A 311 -7.72 -21.37 6.58
CA ARG A 311 -8.26 -22.13 5.46
C ARG A 311 -7.21 -22.54 4.43
N GLY A 312 -5.97 -22.10 4.61
CA GLY A 312 -4.81 -22.45 3.79
C GLY A 312 -4.50 -21.50 2.62
N ILE A 313 -5.29 -20.45 2.38
CA ILE A 313 -5.07 -19.53 1.24
C ILE A 313 -5.26 -18.08 1.71
N PRO A 314 -4.24 -17.45 2.30
CA PRO A 314 -4.35 -16.07 2.73
C PRO A 314 -4.45 -15.13 1.50
N PRO A 315 -5.37 -14.15 1.54
CA PRO A 315 -5.55 -13.19 0.45
C PRO A 315 -4.40 -12.17 0.40
N ASN A 316 -4.23 -11.52 -0.76
CA ASN A 316 -3.27 -10.43 -0.95
C ASN A 316 -1.83 -10.77 -0.53
N CYS A 317 -1.45 -12.05 -0.67
CA CYS A 317 -0.08 -12.47 -0.42
C CYS A 317 0.84 -11.94 -1.54
N VAL A 318 1.92 -11.24 -1.14
CA VAL A 318 2.80 -10.55 -2.08
C VAL A 318 4.00 -11.40 -2.51
N ASN A 319 4.25 -12.51 -1.84
CA ASN A 319 5.44 -13.35 -2.04
C ASN A 319 5.15 -14.79 -2.47
N ILE A 320 3.92 -15.11 -2.87
CA ILE A 320 3.63 -16.36 -3.58
C ILE A 320 3.71 -16.16 -5.09
N ALA A 321 4.12 -17.21 -5.80
CA ALA A 321 4.14 -17.19 -7.26
C ALA A 321 2.75 -16.91 -7.84
N SER A 322 2.62 -15.84 -8.62
CA SER A 322 1.36 -15.43 -9.25
C SER A 322 0.96 -16.27 -10.48
N ARG A 323 1.86 -17.13 -10.96
CA ARG A 323 1.65 -18.00 -12.11
C ARG A 323 1.69 -19.48 -11.67
N PRO A 324 0.97 -20.36 -12.37
CA PRO A 324 1.13 -21.80 -12.15
C PRO A 324 2.60 -22.21 -12.28
N LEU A 325 3.13 -22.89 -11.26
CA LEU A 325 4.49 -23.42 -11.27
C LEU A 325 4.53 -24.77 -12.03
N GLY A 326 5.73 -25.15 -12.50
CA GLY A 326 5.96 -26.39 -13.20
C GLY A 326 5.67 -26.34 -14.70
N GLU A 327 6.30 -27.28 -15.44
CA GLU A 327 6.23 -27.38 -16.90
C GLU A 327 4.96 -28.07 -17.38
N CYS A 328 4.47 -29.03 -16.59
CA CYS A 328 3.24 -29.77 -16.89
C CYS A 328 2.42 -30.05 -15.63
N ALA A 329 1.19 -30.54 -15.85
CA ALA A 329 0.30 -30.97 -14.79
C ALA A 329 -0.06 -32.47 -14.99
N ILE A 330 0.02 -33.22 -13.91
CA ILE A 330 -0.40 -34.62 -13.85
C ILE A 330 -1.67 -34.68 -13.01
N ALA A 331 -2.74 -35.26 -13.56
CA ALA A 331 -3.97 -35.48 -12.80
C ALA A 331 -4.08 -36.99 -12.47
N VAL A 332 -4.12 -37.29 -11.18
CA VAL A 332 -4.22 -38.67 -10.68
C VAL A 332 -5.58 -38.81 -9.98
N ARG A 333 -6.44 -39.65 -10.56
CA ARG A 333 -7.68 -40.08 -9.91
C ARG A 333 -7.37 -41.24 -8.99
N HIS A 334 -7.81 -41.17 -7.75
CA HIS A 334 -7.55 -42.18 -6.75
C HIS A 334 -8.72 -42.35 -5.77
N ARG A 335 -8.68 -43.40 -4.95
CA ARG A 335 -9.56 -43.53 -3.79
C ARG A 335 -9.03 -42.66 -2.66
N ASP A 336 -9.94 -42.06 -1.89
CA ASP A 336 -9.56 -41.34 -0.69
C ASP A 336 -9.31 -42.32 0.46
N GLU A 337 -8.11 -42.92 0.43
CA GLU A 337 -7.66 -43.93 1.38
C GLU A 337 -6.26 -43.55 1.91
N ILE A 338 -5.96 -44.02 3.14
CA ILE A 338 -4.68 -43.74 3.79
C ILE A 338 -3.54 -44.32 2.96
N GLY A 339 -2.53 -43.48 2.69
CA GLY A 339 -1.29 -43.89 2.02
C GLY A 339 -1.28 -43.69 0.50
N VAL A 340 -2.43 -43.52 -0.17
CA VAL A 340 -2.48 -43.46 -1.64
C VAL A 340 -1.71 -42.25 -2.16
N LEU A 341 -1.91 -41.05 -1.57
CA LEU A 341 -1.13 -39.87 -1.97
C LEU A 341 0.37 -40.00 -1.68
N ALA A 342 0.74 -40.68 -0.59
CA ALA A 342 2.14 -40.96 -0.27
C ALA A 342 2.81 -41.86 -1.34
N GLU A 343 2.10 -42.86 -1.87
CA GLU A 343 2.58 -43.68 -2.97
C GLU A 343 2.73 -42.88 -4.27
N VAL A 344 1.74 -42.03 -4.62
CA VAL A 344 1.83 -41.15 -5.80
C VAL A 344 3.07 -40.25 -5.71
N LEU A 345 3.29 -39.59 -4.57
CA LEU A 345 4.46 -38.73 -4.37
C LEU A 345 5.78 -39.53 -4.36
N SER A 346 5.77 -40.80 -3.84
CA SER A 346 6.94 -41.68 -3.87
C SER A 346 7.29 -42.09 -5.31
N CYS A 347 6.31 -42.37 -6.17
CA CYS A 347 6.54 -42.63 -7.59
C CYS A 347 7.19 -41.44 -8.30
N LEU A 348 6.69 -40.22 -8.06
CA LEU A 348 7.26 -38.99 -8.64
C LEU A 348 8.72 -38.81 -8.17
N ARG A 349 8.98 -38.97 -6.87
CA ARG A 349 10.34 -38.92 -6.30
C ARG A 349 11.27 -39.92 -6.97
N THR A 350 10.82 -41.17 -7.14
CA THR A 350 11.62 -42.24 -7.76
C THR A 350 11.93 -41.92 -9.22
N ALA A 351 11.03 -41.23 -9.92
CA ALA A 351 11.21 -40.78 -11.28
C ALA A 351 12.08 -39.49 -11.39
N GLY A 352 12.54 -38.92 -10.26
CA GLY A 352 13.32 -37.69 -10.23
C GLY A 352 12.50 -36.46 -10.56
N ILE A 353 11.18 -36.52 -10.43
CA ILE A 353 10.25 -35.43 -10.76
C ILE A 353 10.02 -34.56 -9.52
N ASN A 354 10.23 -33.25 -9.66
CA ASN A 354 9.98 -32.29 -8.57
C ASN A 354 8.53 -31.84 -8.58
N VAL A 355 7.87 -31.86 -7.42
CA VAL A 355 6.52 -31.40 -7.23
C VAL A 355 6.57 -29.91 -6.85
N GLN A 356 6.01 -29.07 -7.70
CA GLN A 356 5.97 -27.61 -7.53
C GLN A 356 4.67 -27.13 -6.86
N GLN A 357 3.57 -27.79 -7.17
CA GLN A 357 2.26 -27.51 -6.59
C GLN A 357 1.40 -28.77 -6.61
N MET A 358 0.59 -28.95 -5.57
CA MET A 358 -0.37 -30.05 -5.52
C MET A 358 -1.70 -29.56 -4.96
N ARG A 359 -2.79 -30.02 -5.56
CA ARG A 359 -4.16 -29.82 -5.09
C ARG A 359 -4.87 -31.17 -5.10
N ASN A 360 -5.56 -31.52 -4.01
CA ASN A 360 -6.36 -32.73 -3.91
C ASN A 360 -7.82 -32.37 -3.66
N GLU A 361 -8.71 -32.85 -4.52
CA GLU A 361 -10.14 -32.62 -4.44
C GLU A 361 -10.85 -33.94 -4.18
N ILE A 362 -11.66 -34.00 -3.13
CA ILE A 362 -12.41 -35.17 -2.70
C ILE A 362 -13.84 -35.09 -3.23
N PHE A 363 -14.35 -36.18 -3.82
CA PHE A 363 -15.71 -36.26 -4.31
C PHE A 363 -16.52 -37.14 -3.36
N GLU A 364 -17.58 -36.62 -2.81
CA GLU A 364 -18.48 -37.34 -1.92
C GLU A 364 -19.43 -38.22 -2.73
N GLY A 365 -19.31 -39.57 -2.59
CA GLY A 365 -20.21 -40.54 -3.19
C GLY A 365 -20.98 -41.34 -2.13
N ASN A 366 -22.07 -41.96 -2.51
CA ASN A 366 -22.93 -42.72 -1.57
C ASN A 366 -22.28 -43.97 -0.99
N ALA A 367 -21.29 -44.56 -1.64
CA ALA A 367 -20.67 -45.82 -1.23
C ALA A 367 -19.15 -45.77 -1.05
N SER A 368 -18.47 -44.80 -1.62
CA SER A 368 -17.03 -44.59 -1.50
C SER A 368 -16.66 -43.17 -1.89
N THR A 369 -15.61 -42.64 -1.30
CA THR A 369 -15.02 -41.38 -1.67
C THR A 369 -13.94 -41.56 -2.71
N ALA A 370 -13.98 -40.80 -3.78
CA ALA A 370 -12.93 -40.72 -4.78
C ALA A 370 -12.27 -39.33 -4.68
N ALA A 371 -11.03 -39.25 -5.10
CA ALA A 371 -10.32 -37.99 -5.14
C ALA A 371 -9.57 -37.82 -6.48
N ILE A 372 -9.23 -36.60 -6.80
CA ILE A 372 -8.34 -36.25 -7.89
C ILE A 372 -7.21 -35.34 -7.36
N ALA A 373 -5.98 -35.83 -7.48
CA ALA A 373 -4.80 -35.00 -7.21
C ALA A 373 -4.31 -34.40 -8.51
N THR A 374 -4.33 -33.05 -8.58
CA THR A 374 -3.68 -32.29 -9.66
C THR A 374 -2.33 -31.84 -9.17
N ILE A 375 -1.27 -32.33 -9.79
CA ILE A 375 0.12 -32.14 -9.38
C ILE A 375 0.87 -31.44 -10.51
N ARG A 376 1.41 -30.26 -10.23
CA ARG A 376 2.27 -29.56 -11.17
C ARG A 376 3.72 -29.90 -10.89
N VAL A 377 4.46 -30.24 -11.94
CA VAL A 377 5.80 -30.83 -11.84
C VAL A 377 6.79 -30.15 -12.80
N SER A 378 8.06 -30.23 -12.46
CA SER A 378 9.20 -29.81 -13.29
C SER A 378 10.29 -30.87 -13.27
#